data_7d2d3098df953edb6abc31956670f10f
#
_entry.id   7d2d3098df953edb6abc31956670f10f
#
_cell.length_a   1.000
_cell.length_b   1.000
_cell.length_c   1.000
_cell.angle_alpha   90.00
_cell.angle_beta   90.00
_cell.angle_gamma   90.00
#
_symmetry.space_group_name_H-M   'P 1'
#
loop_
_entity.id
_entity.type
_entity.pdbx_description
1 polymer ?
#
loop_
_entity_poly.entity_id
_entity_poly.type
_entity_poly.pdbx_seq_one_letter_code
_entity_poly.pdbx_strand_id
1 'polypeptide(L)'
;MKTHILLAAVLAGLALPALAVEQTTTLTQTGNDNQATLNQSGGRASTIEQVQSGAGNRASVEQRQAFGAQARIEQVSSGNSLQILQEGSGQQVRVSQLDNGNHLADIVQTGGGAGNTLELEQSGNAASAYLSQAGDLNVYSVRQLGFGGNELRATTTGDANRLTVEQRSGGLAEVVQVGNGNALQLTQNVSFAGGTATLQQRGDGNSAAAEQETSRYRSALALTQAGNGNQASLSQRAGFSDLTFTQQGNYNELSATQSGLEARIAGSSTGDANRAVFVQDGFEVGAEIQQQGNGNLASITQNTVPDSFTGASAFIGQTGDSNSAVIDQVGSTARINQSGFGNQATVYQR
;
A
#
# COMPACT_ATOMS: atom_id res chain seq x y z
N MET A 1 31.81 25.97 -21.59
CA MET A 1 31.32 24.86 -20.76
C MET A 1 31.88 23.57 -21.40
N LYS A 2 32.81 22.87 -20.72
CA LYS A 2 33.32 21.62 -21.20
C LYS A 2 32.49 20.49 -20.61
N THR A 3 31.72 19.83 -21.46
CA THR A 3 30.94 18.63 -21.09
C THR A 3 31.92 17.48 -20.95
N HIS A 4 32.21 17.08 -19.73
CA HIS A 4 32.98 15.85 -19.47
C HIS A 4 32.00 14.68 -19.39
N ILE A 5 31.98 13.87 -20.46
CA ILE A 5 31.34 12.56 -20.45
C ILE A 5 32.33 11.61 -19.82
N LEU A 6 32.14 11.23 -18.57
CA LEU A 6 32.93 10.19 -17.93
C LEU A 6 32.20 8.86 -18.11
N LEU A 7 32.65 8.05 -19.03
CA LEU A 7 32.17 6.68 -19.24
C LEU A 7 33.02 5.77 -18.34
N ALA A 8 32.52 5.44 -17.15
CA ALA A 8 33.12 4.45 -16.29
C ALA A 8 32.27 3.16 -16.31
N ALA A 9 32.62 2.27 -17.26
CA ALA A 9 32.11 0.90 -17.23
C ALA A 9 33.14 0.03 -16.51
N VAL A 10 32.85 -0.45 -15.31
CA VAL A 10 33.65 -1.49 -14.68
C VAL A 10 33.05 -2.84 -15.04
N LEU A 11 33.63 -3.50 -16.00
CA LEU A 11 33.35 -4.87 -16.39
C LEU A 11 34.27 -5.79 -15.60
N ALA A 12 33.79 -6.46 -14.57
CA ALA A 12 34.49 -7.56 -13.93
C ALA A 12 33.80 -8.87 -14.36
N GLY A 13 34.33 -9.50 -15.40
CA GLY A 13 33.89 -10.79 -15.87
C GLY A 13 34.97 -11.83 -15.75
N LEU A 14 34.75 -12.90 -15.00
CA LEU A 14 35.47 -14.16 -15.15
C LEU A 14 34.59 -15.13 -15.92
N ALA A 15 35.00 -15.43 -17.14
CA ALA A 15 34.29 -16.27 -18.10
C ALA A 15 34.57 -17.75 -17.88
N LEU A 16 33.49 -18.55 -17.85
CA LEU A 16 33.49 -19.89 -18.40
C LEU A 16 32.64 -19.88 -19.68
N PRO A 17 32.96 -20.62 -20.72
CA PRO A 17 32.25 -20.54 -21.99
C PRO A 17 30.91 -21.29 -21.93
N ALA A 18 29.86 -20.63 -21.51
CA ALA A 18 28.53 -21.00 -21.82
C ALA A 18 27.98 -19.96 -22.80
N LEU A 19 27.38 -20.43 -23.86
CA LEU A 19 26.79 -19.65 -24.94
C LEU A 19 26.23 -18.32 -24.41
N ALA A 20 26.91 -17.24 -24.65
CA ALA A 20 26.54 -15.90 -24.24
C ALA A 20 25.28 -15.49 -25.01
N VAL A 21 24.15 -15.56 -24.36
CA VAL A 21 22.93 -14.95 -24.84
C VAL A 21 22.83 -13.60 -24.15
N GLU A 22 22.96 -12.59 -24.95
CA GLU A 22 23.02 -11.15 -24.76
C GLU A 22 22.48 -10.62 -23.42
N GLN A 23 23.36 -10.32 -22.51
CA GLN A 23 23.09 -9.40 -21.40
C GLN A 23 23.44 -7.99 -21.88
N THR A 24 22.55 -7.05 -21.70
CA THR A 24 22.76 -5.67 -22.16
C THR A 24 22.76 -4.73 -20.97
N THR A 25 23.79 -3.91 -20.87
CA THR A 25 23.87 -2.85 -19.87
C THR A 25 24.14 -1.53 -20.55
N THR A 26 23.28 -0.56 -20.34
CA THR A 26 23.45 0.81 -20.83
C THR A 26 23.45 1.77 -19.66
N LEU A 27 24.48 2.59 -19.55
CA LEU A 27 24.62 3.63 -18.53
C LEU A 27 24.87 4.98 -19.18
N THR A 28 24.06 5.96 -18.82
CA THR A 28 24.26 7.36 -19.19
C THR A 28 24.32 8.21 -17.93
N GLN A 29 25.43 8.91 -17.71
CA GLN A 29 25.59 9.81 -16.58
C GLN A 29 25.92 11.23 -17.06
N THR A 30 25.21 12.22 -16.53
CA THR A 30 25.43 13.64 -16.82
C THR A 30 25.45 14.43 -15.53
N GLY A 31 26.42 15.32 -15.36
CA GLY A 31 26.58 16.14 -14.15
C GLY A 31 27.75 15.66 -13.28
N ASN A 32 27.68 15.89 -11.97
CA ASN A 32 28.83 15.68 -11.08
C ASN A 32 28.56 14.58 -10.05
N ASP A 33 29.59 13.82 -9.68
CA ASP A 33 29.60 12.87 -8.54
C ASP A 33 28.51 11.79 -8.58
N ASN A 34 27.93 11.49 -9.75
CA ASN A 34 27.01 10.39 -9.91
C ASN A 34 27.73 9.05 -9.85
N GLN A 35 27.15 8.06 -9.16
CA GLN A 35 27.72 6.74 -8.96
C GLN A 35 26.72 5.66 -9.42
N ALA A 36 27.18 4.70 -10.21
CA ALA A 36 26.40 3.56 -10.63
C ALA A 36 27.22 2.26 -10.49
N THR A 37 26.58 1.25 -9.91
CA THR A 37 27.10 -0.11 -9.89
C THR A 37 26.07 -1.04 -10.52
N LEU A 38 26.42 -1.62 -11.65
CA LEU A 38 25.52 -2.48 -12.43
C LEU A 38 26.15 -3.86 -12.56
N ASN A 39 25.50 -4.88 -12.01
CA ASN A 39 25.98 -6.23 -11.99
C ASN A 39 24.94 -7.21 -12.55
N GLN A 40 25.32 -7.99 -13.54
CA GLN A 40 24.51 -9.06 -14.10
C GLN A 40 25.30 -10.36 -14.02
N SER A 41 24.73 -11.37 -13.35
CA SER A 41 25.41 -12.66 -13.16
C SER A 41 24.46 -13.84 -13.32
N GLY A 42 24.95 -14.91 -13.96
CA GLY A 42 24.29 -16.22 -14.00
C GLY A 42 22.99 -16.31 -14.81
N GLY A 43 22.64 -15.29 -15.59
CA GLY A 43 21.39 -15.24 -16.35
C GLY A 43 21.60 -15.11 -17.87
N ARG A 44 20.49 -14.92 -18.60
CA ARG A 44 20.47 -14.71 -20.06
C ARG A 44 19.43 -13.66 -20.44
N ALA A 45 19.71 -12.92 -21.52
CA ALA A 45 18.77 -11.96 -22.12
C ALA A 45 18.25 -10.89 -21.14
N SER A 46 19.05 -10.55 -20.14
CA SER A 46 18.69 -9.55 -19.15
C SER A 46 19.22 -8.17 -19.51
N THR A 47 18.48 -7.13 -19.17
CA THR A 47 18.80 -5.76 -19.57
C THR A 47 18.79 -4.83 -18.36
N ILE A 48 19.82 -3.98 -18.26
CA ILE A 48 19.86 -2.82 -17.37
C ILE A 48 20.02 -1.57 -18.21
N GLU A 49 19.06 -0.65 -18.12
CA GLU A 49 19.15 0.69 -18.70
C GLU A 49 19.08 1.73 -17.60
N GLN A 50 20.13 2.53 -17.45
CA GLN A 50 20.20 3.54 -16.41
C GLN A 50 20.60 4.90 -16.95
N VAL A 51 19.85 5.92 -16.56
CA VAL A 51 20.13 7.33 -16.81
C VAL A 51 20.23 8.06 -15.48
N GLN A 52 21.34 8.74 -15.24
CA GLN A 52 21.52 9.62 -14.09
C GLN A 52 21.85 11.03 -14.59
N SER A 53 21.10 12.02 -14.14
CA SER A 53 21.31 13.43 -14.46
C SER A 53 21.28 14.29 -13.22
N GLY A 54 22.26 15.18 -13.05
CA GLY A 54 22.36 16.02 -11.87
C GLY A 54 23.61 15.71 -11.04
N ALA A 55 23.50 15.76 -9.71
CA ALA A 55 24.66 15.62 -8.85
C ALA A 55 24.47 14.63 -7.69
N GLY A 56 25.45 13.77 -7.46
CA GLY A 56 25.49 12.89 -6.29
C GLY A 56 24.45 11.79 -6.27
N ASN A 57 23.85 11.42 -7.42
CA ASN A 57 22.95 10.29 -7.51
C ASN A 57 23.71 8.96 -7.38
N ARG A 58 23.12 8.01 -6.66
CA ARG A 58 23.68 6.68 -6.47
C ARG A 58 22.66 5.62 -6.91
N ALA A 59 23.13 4.64 -7.68
CA ALA A 59 22.32 3.47 -8.00
C ALA A 59 23.18 2.20 -7.93
N SER A 60 22.60 1.16 -7.34
CA SER A 60 23.16 -0.19 -7.36
C SER A 60 22.10 -1.14 -7.89
N VAL A 61 22.39 -1.80 -9.01
CA VAL A 61 21.49 -2.76 -9.63
C VAL A 61 22.19 -4.09 -9.73
N GLU A 62 21.59 -5.10 -9.15
CA GLU A 62 22.10 -6.46 -9.20
C GLU A 62 21.03 -7.39 -9.78
N GLN A 63 21.37 -8.07 -10.87
CA GLN A 63 20.55 -9.13 -11.47
C GLN A 63 21.30 -10.46 -11.34
N ARG A 64 20.77 -11.36 -10.50
CA ARG A 64 21.34 -12.68 -10.22
C ARG A 64 20.49 -13.78 -10.82
N GLN A 65 21.09 -14.72 -11.53
CA GLN A 65 20.37 -15.85 -12.16
C GLN A 65 19.12 -15.37 -12.93
N ALA A 66 19.22 -14.17 -13.49
CA ALA A 66 18.11 -13.46 -14.06
C ALA A 66 17.97 -13.80 -15.54
N PHE A 67 16.85 -14.44 -15.91
CA PHE A 67 16.53 -14.79 -17.29
C PHE A 67 15.47 -13.84 -17.83
N GLY A 68 15.84 -12.96 -18.78
CA GLY A 68 14.91 -11.98 -19.33
C GLY A 68 14.51 -10.88 -18.36
N ALA A 69 15.28 -10.64 -17.30
CA ALA A 69 14.99 -9.57 -16.37
C ALA A 69 15.31 -8.20 -16.96
N GLN A 70 14.52 -7.22 -16.61
CA GLN A 70 14.66 -5.85 -17.10
C GLN A 70 14.66 -4.86 -15.94
N ALA A 71 15.65 -3.98 -15.90
CA ALA A 71 15.70 -2.85 -14.99
C ALA A 71 15.87 -1.56 -15.80
N ARG A 72 14.91 -0.66 -15.70
CA ARG A 72 14.97 0.66 -16.31
C ARG A 72 14.92 1.73 -15.24
N ILE A 73 15.97 2.53 -15.16
CA ILE A 73 16.18 3.52 -14.11
C ILE A 73 16.40 4.91 -14.69
N GLU A 74 15.69 5.87 -14.14
CA GLU A 74 15.89 7.29 -14.40
C GLU A 74 16.01 8.04 -13.07
N GLN A 75 17.17 8.64 -12.81
CA GLN A 75 17.40 9.52 -11.68
C GLN A 75 17.74 10.91 -12.20
N VAL A 76 16.87 11.86 -11.93
CA VAL A 76 17.06 13.27 -12.33
C VAL A 76 17.11 14.12 -11.06
N SER A 77 17.93 15.18 -11.08
CA SER A 77 18.17 16.03 -9.92
C SER A 77 19.35 15.55 -9.04
N SER A 78 19.28 15.66 -7.73
CA SER A 78 20.46 15.44 -6.90
C SER A 78 20.18 14.55 -5.70
N GLY A 79 21.18 13.74 -5.32
CA GLY A 79 21.18 12.98 -4.08
C GLY A 79 20.23 11.79 -4.03
N ASN A 80 19.68 11.35 -5.15
CA ASN A 80 18.83 10.16 -5.20
C ASN A 80 19.63 8.89 -4.94
N SER A 81 19.05 7.96 -4.19
CA SER A 81 19.66 6.67 -3.87
C SER A 81 18.73 5.52 -4.25
N LEU A 82 19.26 4.56 -4.99
CA LEU A 82 18.50 3.41 -5.46
C LEU A 82 19.30 2.13 -5.28
N GLN A 83 18.65 1.11 -4.73
CA GLN A 83 19.15 -0.25 -4.74
C GLN A 83 18.10 -1.17 -5.35
N ILE A 84 18.50 -2.04 -6.26
CA ILE A 84 17.63 -3.05 -6.90
C ILE A 84 18.35 -4.39 -6.87
N LEU A 85 17.66 -5.40 -6.36
CA LEU A 85 18.00 -6.80 -6.51
C LEU A 85 16.89 -7.52 -7.27
N GLN A 86 17.22 -8.09 -8.42
CA GLN A 86 16.33 -8.98 -9.17
C GLN A 86 16.96 -10.37 -9.24
N GLU A 87 16.22 -11.37 -8.78
CA GLU A 87 16.64 -12.76 -8.83
C GLU A 87 15.53 -13.62 -9.47
N GLY A 88 15.91 -14.47 -10.43
CA GLY A 88 14.98 -15.34 -11.16
C GLY A 88 14.53 -14.77 -12.51
N SER A 89 13.50 -15.38 -13.10
CA SER A 89 13.11 -15.13 -14.49
C SER A 89 12.10 -14.01 -14.65
N GLY A 90 12.22 -13.23 -15.73
CA GLY A 90 11.19 -12.28 -16.19
C GLY A 90 10.93 -11.08 -15.29
N GLN A 91 11.76 -10.82 -14.30
CA GLN A 91 11.58 -9.70 -13.38
C GLN A 91 11.67 -8.35 -14.11
N GLN A 92 10.71 -7.46 -13.86
CA GLN A 92 10.67 -6.14 -14.48
C GLN A 92 10.60 -5.05 -13.43
N VAL A 93 11.53 -4.11 -13.47
CA VAL A 93 11.56 -2.92 -12.63
C VAL A 93 11.69 -1.67 -13.49
N ARG A 94 10.83 -0.71 -13.23
CA ARG A 94 10.96 0.66 -13.73
C ARG A 94 10.96 1.62 -12.56
N VAL A 95 11.99 2.45 -12.45
CA VAL A 95 12.11 3.47 -11.41
C VAL A 95 12.37 4.83 -12.05
N SER A 96 11.58 5.83 -11.63
CA SER A 96 11.81 7.23 -11.94
C SER A 96 11.89 8.01 -10.63
N GLN A 97 13.06 8.59 -10.34
CA GLN A 97 13.28 9.50 -9.22
C GLN A 97 13.55 10.91 -9.79
N LEU A 98 12.59 11.79 -9.62
CA LEU A 98 12.52 13.07 -10.30
C LEU A 98 12.52 14.25 -9.31
N ASP A 99 12.71 15.45 -9.83
CA ASP A 99 12.62 16.72 -9.11
C ASP A 99 13.69 16.92 -8.01
N ASN A 100 13.33 17.47 -6.84
CA ASN A 100 14.27 18.02 -5.86
C ASN A 100 15.24 17.02 -5.20
N GLY A 101 15.08 15.73 -5.48
CA GLY A 101 16.05 14.71 -5.07
C GLY A 101 15.95 14.24 -3.62
N ASN A 102 17.02 13.54 -3.19
CA ASN A 102 17.09 12.80 -1.92
C ASN A 102 16.03 11.69 -1.79
N HIS A 103 15.55 11.17 -2.90
CA HIS A 103 14.69 10.00 -2.90
C HIS A 103 15.48 8.74 -2.58
N LEU A 104 14.87 7.85 -1.82
CA LEU A 104 15.42 6.54 -1.50
C LEU A 104 14.51 5.43 -2.01
N ALA A 105 15.06 4.47 -2.73
CA ALA A 105 14.34 3.26 -3.06
C ALA A 105 15.21 2.03 -2.83
N ASP A 106 14.64 1.02 -2.18
CA ASP A 106 15.22 -0.32 -2.01
C ASP A 106 14.21 -1.34 -2.52
N ILE A 107 14.58 -2.07 -3.57
CA ILE A 107 13.68 -2.93 -4.31
C ILE A 107 14.27 -4.34 -4.41
N VAL A 108 13.50 -5.31 -3.98
CA VAL A 108 13.85 -6.73 -4.08
C VAL A 108 12.74 -7.46 -4.83
N GLN A 109 13.08 -8.10 -5.93
CA GLN A 109 12.20 -9.02 -6.65
C GLN A 109 12.83 -10.40 -6.74
N THR A 110 12.11 -11.40 -6.26
CA THR A 110 12.52 -12.80 -6.31
C THR A 110 11.38 -13.67 -6.85
N GLY A 111 11.70 -14.60 -7.72
CA GLY A 111 10.71 -15.53 -8.29
C GLY A 111 11.32 -16.43 -9.34
N GLY A 112 10.75 -17.60 -9.55
CA GLY A 112 11.34 -18.64 -10.41
C GLY A 112 10.67 -18.85 -11.76
N GLY A 113 9.47 -18.31 -11.97
CA GLY A 113 8.64 -18.61 -13.14
C GLY A 113 8.36 -17.41 -14.03
N ALA A 114 7.15 -16.89 -13.96
CA ALA A 114 6.73 -15.70 -14.68
C ALA A 114 6.98 -14.46 -13.82
N GLY A 115 7.81 -13.56 -14.30
CA GLY A 115 8.37 -12.47 -13.49
C GLY A 115 7.38 -11.49 -12.84
N ASN A 116 7.83 -10.86 -11.80
CA ASN A 116 7.15 -9.76 -11.13
C ASN A 116 7.36 -8.45 -11.90
N THR A 117 6.40 -7.54 -11.78
CA THR A 117 6.48 -6.20 -12.37
C THR A 117 6.39 -5.15 -11.29
N LEU A 118 7.29 -4.17 -11.31
CA LEU A 118 7.31 -3.04 -10.41
C LEU A 118 7.53 -1.74 -11.17
N GLU A 119 6.63 -0.79 -10.97
CA GLU A 119 6.81 0.60 -11.40
C GLU A 119 6.79 1.52 -10.18
N LEU A 120 7.85 2.32 -10.03
CA LEU A 120 8.00 3.30 -8.96
C LEU A 120 8.29 4.67 -9.55
N GLU A 121 7.46 5.64 -9.21
CA GLU A 121 7.69 7.06 -9.46
C GLU A 121 7.81 7.80 -8.13
N GLN A 122 8.93 8.46 -7.91
CA GLN A 122 9.15 9.35 -6.78
C GLN A 122 9.42 10.77 -7.29
N SER A 123 8.61 11.72 -6.89
CA SER A 123 8.69 13.11 -7.33
C SER A 123 8.36 14.07 -6.19
N GLY A 124 9.02 15.20 -6.13
CA GLY A 124 8.92 16.16 -5.03
C GLY A 124 10.11 16.07 -4.07
N ASN A 125 9.88 15.98 -2.76
CA ASN A 125 10.95 15.95 -1.76
C ASN A 125 11.06 14.59 -1.07
N ALA A 126 12.27 14.06 -0.97
CA ALA A 126 12.72 13.04 -0.02
C ALA A 126 11.73 11.88 0.25
N ALA A 127 11.18 11.26 -0.79
CA ALA A 127 10.34 10.07 -0.64
C ALA A 127 11.18 8.81 -0.42
N SER A 128 10.70 7.89 0.40
CA SER A 128 11.34 6.60 0.67
C SER A 128 10.42 5.42 0.33
N ALA A 129 10.92 4.45 -0.41
CA ALA A 129 10.21 3.23 -0.78
C ALA A 129 11.05 1.98 -0.50
N TYR A 130 10.51 1.06 0.28
CA TYR A 130 11.08 -0.26 0.55
C TYR A 130 10.10 -1.31 0.03
N LEU A 131 10.44 -1.95 -1.09
CA LEU A 131 9.51 -2.76 -1.86
C LEU A 131 10.06 -4.17 -2.07
N SER A 132 9.33 -5.17 -1.64
CA SER A 132 9.71 -6.58 -1.80
C SER A 132 8.58 -7.39 -2.43
N GLN A 133 8.91 -8.11 -3.50
CA GLN A 133 8.02 -9.05 -4.17
C GLN A 133 8.68 -10.43 -4.23
N ALA A 134 8.04 -11.43 -3.66
CA ALA A 134 8.47 -12.82 -3.69
C ALA A 134 7.36 -13.71 -4.25
N GLY A 135 7.70 -14.55 -5.23
CA GLY A 135 6.76 -15.36 -6.02
C GLY A 135 6.64 -14.84 -7.45
N ASP A 136 5.58 -15.19 -8.15
CA ASP A 136 5.44 -14.92 -9.57
C ASP A 136 4.24 -14.00 -9.88
N LEU A 137 4.32 -13.25 -10.97
CA LEU A 137 3.24 -12.41 -11.49
C LEU A 137 2.74 -11.30 -10.55
N ASN A 138 3.48 -10.95 -9.52
CA ASN A 138 3.10 -9.86 -8.65
C ASN A 138 3.31 -8.51 -9.37
N VAL A 139 2.38 -7.58 -9.16
CA VAL A 139 2.40 -6.27 -9.83
C VAL A 139 2.33 -5.15 -8.81
N TYR A 140 3.35 -4.29 -8.77
CA TYR A 140 3.38 -3.05 -8.01
C TYR A 140 3.31 -1.85 -8.94
N SER A 141 2.42 -0.91 -8.61
CA SER A 141 2.39 0.43 -9.18
C SER A 141 2.41 1.43 -8.04
N VAL A 142 3.51 2.13 -7.87
CA VAL A 142 3.75 3.01 -6.73
C VAL A 142 4.09 4.41 -7.23
N ARG A 143 3.35 5.40 -6.72
CA ARG A 143 3.60 6.82 -6.97
C ARG A 143 3.71 7.56 -5.65
N GLN A 144 4.85 8.13 -5.37
CA GLN A 144 5.10 8.99 -4.22
C GLN A 144 5.37 10.40 -4.71
N LEU A 145 4.44 11.30 -4.48
CA LEU A 145 4.41 12.63 -5.07
C LEU A 145 4.36 13.71 -3.98
N GLY A 146 4.90 14.89 -4.27
CA GLY A 146 4.70 16.08 -3.45
C GLY A 146 5.77 16.32 -2.37
N PHE A 147 5.46 17.25 -1.46
CA PHE A 147 6.42 17.83 -0.52
C PHE A 147 6.13 17.33 0.90
N GLY A 148 6.74 16.29 1.39
CA GLY A 148 6.45 15.89 2.76
C GLY A 148 7.06 14.60 3.25
N GLY A 149 7.97 14.01 2.52
CA GLY A 149 8.66 12.79 2.99
C GLY A 149 7.72 11.60 3.08
N ASN A 150 7.15 11.15 1.97
CA ASN A 150 6.39 9.91 1.91
C ASN A 150 7.27 8.71 2.25
N GLU A 151 6.75 7.79 3.04
CA GLU A 151 7.41 6.51 3.29
C GLU A 151 6.45 5.36 2.99
N LEU A 152 6.92 4.41 2.18
CA LEU A 152 6.19 3.18 1.89
C LEU A 152 7.06 1.97 2.20
N ARG A 153 6.52 1.04 2.97
CA ARG A 153 7.05 -0.31 3.15
C ARG A 153 6.03 -1.31 2.61
N ALA A 154 6.37 -2.04 1.57
CA ALA A 154 5.46 -3.01 0.97
C ALA A 154 6.14 -4.35 0.76
N THR A 155 5.50 -5.40 1.25
CA THR A 155 5.96 -6.77 1.08
C THR A 155 4.84 -7.63 0.54
N THR A 156 5.13 -8.36 -0.53
CA THR A 156 4.22 -9.37 -1.10
C THR A 156 4.92 -10.72 -1.16
N THR A 157 4.22 -11.75 -0.72
CA THR A 157 4.66 -13.14 -0.83
C THR A 157 3.54 -13.98 -1.39
N GLY A 158 3.83 -14.76 -2.44
CA GLY A 158 2.89 -15.55 -3.21
C GLY A 158 2.71 -15.00 -4.62
N ASP A 159 1.69 -15.46 -5.35
CA ASP A 159 1.59 -15.24 -6.77
C ASP A 159 0.41 -14.31 -7.14
N ALA A 160 0.58 -13.59 -8.25
CA ALA A 160 -0.46 -12.78 -8.86
C ALA A 160 -1.10 -11.70 -7.94
N ASN A 161 -0.38 -11.26 -6.93
CA ASN A 161 -0.84 -10.17 -6.07
C ASN A 161 -0.65 -8.81 -6.76
N ARG A 162 -1.57 -7.89 -6.49
CA ARG A 162 -1.54 -6.53 -7.06
C ARG A 162 -1.54 -5.49 -5.95
N LEU A 163 -0.57 -4.59 -6.01
CA LEU A 163 -0.49 -3.42 -5.14
C LEU A 163 -0.46 -2.14 -5.98
N THR A 164 -1.37 -1.23 -5.68
CA THR A 164 -1.36 0.12 -6.23
C THR A 164 -1.32 1.12 -5.09
N VAL A 165 -0.30 1.95 -5.03
CA VAL A 165 -0.15 2.98 -3.98
C VAL A 165 0.09 4.34 -4.61
N GLU A 166 -0.68 5.32 -4.18
CA GLU A 166 -0.43 6.71 -4.47
C GLU A 166 -0.35 7.50 -3.17
N GLN A 167 0.83 8.04 -2.85
CA GLN A 167 1.04 8.89 -1.69
C GLN A 167 1.34 10.31 -2.15
N ARG A 168 0.60 11.27 -1.59
CA ARG A 168 0.81 12.70 -1.82
C ARG A 168 1.04 13.38 -0.48
N SER A 169 2.17 14.04 -0.34
CA SER A 169 2.43 14.98 0.77
C SER A 169 2.50 14.36 2.20
N GLY A 170 3.38 13.40 2.43
CA GLY A 170 3.84 13.05 3.79
C GLY A 170 3.11 11.90 4.50
N GLY A 171 2.63 10.89 3.77
CA GLY A 171 2.04 9.67 4.35
C GLY A 171 3.06 8.60 4.70
N LEU A 172 2.80 7.86 5.78
CA LEU A 172 3.48 6.60 6.10
C LEU A 172 2.56 5.44 5.80
N ALA A 173 2.99 4.51 4.96
CA ALA A 173 2.23 3.30 4.65
C ALA A 173 3.04 2.04 4.87
N GLU A 174 2.40 1.05 5.50
CA GLU A 174 2.89 -0.32 5.61
C GLU A 174 1.87 -1.26 4.98
N VAL A 175 2.30 -2.04 3.98
CA VAL A 175 1.44 -2.98 3.25
C VAL A 175 2.05 -4.35 3.26
N VAL A 176 1.27 -5.35 3.65
CA VAL A 176 1.67 -6.76 3.63
C VAL A 176 0.61 -7.58 2.90
N GLN A 177 1.00 -8.28 1.84
CA GLN A 177 0.16 -9.25 1.14
C GLN A 177 0.83 -10.63 1.20
N VAL A 178 0.13 -11.63 1.72
CA VAL A 178 0.60 -13.02 1.79
C VAL A 178 -0.49 -13.93 1.25
N GLY A 179 -0.16 -14.74 0.25
CA GLY A 179 -1.08 -15.60 -0.48
C GLY A 179 -1.19 -15.18 -1.95
N ASN A 180 -2.22 -15.62 -2.64
CA ASN A 180 -2.31 -15.45 -4.08
C ASN A 180 -3.50 -14.58 -4.50
N GLY A 181 -3.30 -13.80 -5.56
CA GLY A 181 -4.39 -13.03 -6.16
C GLY A 181 -4.95 -11.92 -5.27
N ASN A 182 -4.26 -11.49 -4.24
CA ASN A 182 -4.71 -10.38 -3.40
C ASN A 182 -4.56 -9.05 -4.15
N ALA A 183 -5.53 -8.15 -3.98
CA ALA A 183 -5.51 -6.83 -4.59
C ALA A 183 -5.65 -5.74 -3.53
N LEU A 184 -4.74 -4.77 -3.54
CA LEU A 184 -4.77 -3.64 -2.64
C LEU A 184 -4.53 -2.33 -3.39
N GLN A 185 -5.42 -1.37 -3.16
CA GLN A 185 -5.25 0.00 -3.61
C GLN A 185 -5.22 0.94 -2.39
N LEU A 186 -4.20 1.77 -2.30
CA LEU A 186 -4.07 2.80 -1.27
C LEU A 186 -3.85 4.16 -1.92
N THR A 187 -4.69 5.12 -1.57
CA THR A 187 -4.49 6.53 -1.88
C THR A 187 -4.35 7.31 -0.57
N GLN A 188 -3.18 7.88 -0.33
CA GLN A 188 -2.94 8.77 0.80
C GLN A 188 -2.66 10.19 0.30
N ASN A 189 -3.48 11.13 0.69
CA ASN A 189 -3.28 12.55 0.49
C ASN A 189 -3.25 13.26 1.84
N VAL A 190 -2.08 13.33 2.45
CA VAL A 190 -1.91 13.74 3.83
C VAL A 190 -0.97 14.93 3.92
N SER A 191 -1.48 16.09 4.30
CA SER A 191 -0.66 17.31 4.40
C SER A 191 -0.15 17.54 5.83
N PHE A 192 1.12 17.90 5.97
CA PHE A 192 1.81 18.48 7.16
C PHE A 192 1.89 17.62 8.45
N ALA A 193 0.90 16.85 8.86
CA ALA A 193 0.91 16.19 10.17
C ALA A 193 1.10 14.66 10.14
N GLY A 194 1.15 14.09 8.96
CA GLY A 194 1.35 12.65 8.76
C GLY A 194 0.09 11.81 9.03
N GLY A 195 -0.38 11.06 8.03
CA GLY A 195 -1.31 9.95 8.19
C GLY A 195 -0.56 8.62 8.15
N THR A 196 -1.05 7.64 8.87
CA THR A 196 -0.53 6.29 8.84
C THR A 196 -1.56 5.34 8.25
N ALA A 197 -1.12 4.46 7.34
CA ALA A 197 -1.95 3.38 6.83
C ALA A 197 -1.23 2.04 7.02
N THR A 198 -1.84 1.12 7.73
CA THR A 198 -1.34 -0.25 7.91
C THR A 198 -2.35 -1.23 7.32
N LEU A 199 -2.00 -1.89 6.23
CA LEU A 199 -2.90 -2.73 5.47
C LEU A 199 -2.31 -4.13 5.31
N GLN A 200 -3.02 -5.14 5.80
CA GLN A 200 -2.55 -6.52 5.78
C GLN A 200 -3.60 -7.43 5.15
N GLN A 201 -3.19 -8.23 4.16
CA GLN A 201 -4.00 -9.28 3.54
C GLN A 201 -3.26 -10.61 3.66
N ARG A 202 -3.92 -11.62 4.21
CA ARG A 202 -3.41 -12.99 4.36
C ARG A 202 -4.45 -13.98 3.86
N GLY A 203 -4.06 -14.86 2.94
CA GLY A 203 -4.92 -15.81 2.23
C GLY A 203 -5.10 -15.37 0.79
N ASP A 204 -6.10 -15.90 0.09
CA ASP A 204 -6.20 -15.76 -1.35
C ASP A 204 -7.38 -14.85 -1.76
N GLY A 205 -7.17 -14.07 -2.81
CA GLY A 205 -8.23 -13.30 -3.44
C GLY A 205 -8.83 -12.18 -2.59
N ASN A 206 -8.18 -11.73 -1.54
CA ASN A 206 -8.67 -10.60 -0.75
C ASN A 206 -8.52 -9.28 -1.53
N SER A 207 -9.47 -8.37 -1.37
CA SER A 207 -9.47 -7.07 -2.04
C SER A 207 -9.69 -5.94 -1.04
N ALA A 208 -8.86 -4.90 -1.13
CA ALA A 208 -9.02 -3.70 -0.32
C ALA A 208 -8.78 -2.44 -1.16
N ALA A 209 -9.67 -1.45 -0.99
CA ALA A 209 -9.48 -0.09 -1.46
C ALA A 209 -9.52 0.86 -0.27
N ALA A 210 -8.46 1.61 -0.05
CA ALA A 210 -8.32 2.54 1.05
C ALA A 210 -7.96 3.93 0.56
N GLU A 211 -8.74 4.91 0.95
CA GLU A 211 -8.50 6.33 0.72
C GLU A 211 -8.33 7.03 2.06
N GLN A 212 -7.19 7.69 2.26
CA GLN A 212 -6.94 8.51 3.43
C GLN A 212 -6.59 9.94 2.99
N GLU A 213 -7.50 10.86 3.28
CA GLU A 213 -7.35 12.27 2.94
C GLU A 213 -7.43 13.12 4.21
N THR A 214 -6.29 13.69 4.64
CA THR A 214 -6.25 14.50 5.85
C THR A 214 -5.41 15.74 5.65
N SER A 215 -5.95 16.91 5.97
CA SER A 215 -5.33 18.19 5.60
C SER A 215 -4.48 18.85 6.69
N ARG A 216 -4.60 18.49 7.98
CA ARG A 216 -3.87 19.18 9.05
C ARG A 216 -3.55 18.33 10.28
N TYR A 217 -4.12 17.14 10.42
CA TYR A 217 -4.08 16.40 11.68
C TYR A 217 -3.74 14.93 11.42
N ARG A 218 -3.11 14.31 12.40
CA ARG A 218 -2.78 12.88 12.34
C ARG A 218 -4.04 12.04 12.26
N SER A 219 -4.05 11.05 11.41
CA SER A 219 -5.07 10.01 11.36
C SER A 219 -4.44 8.66 11.11
N ALA A 220 -5.09 7.62 11.60
CA ALA A 220 -4.62 6.26 11.42
C ALA A 220 -5.70 5.42 10.73
N LEU A 221 -5.28 4.62 9.76
CA LEU A 221 -6.10 3.65 9.07
C LEU A 221 -5.42 2.29 9.19
N ALA A 222 -6.10 1.31 9.80
CA ALA A 222 -5.61 -0.05 9.94
C ALA A 222 -6.65 -1.07 9.48
N LEU A 223 -6.26 -1.93 8.54
CA LEU A 223 -7.08 -3.03 8.04
C LEU A 223 -6.30 -4.33 8.08
N THR A 224 -6.91 -5.35 8.62
CA THR A 224 -6.42 -6.73 8.51
C THR A 224 -7.50 -7.61 7.88
N GLN A 225 -7.15 -8.29 6.80
CA GLN A 225 -7.97 -9.34 6.17
C GLN A 225 -7.23 -10.67 6.28
N ALA A 226 -7.86 -11.66 6.88
CA ALA A 226 -7.32 -13.01 7.04
C ALA A 226 -8.35 -14.04 6.59
N GLY A 227 -8.00 -14.89 5.62
CA GLY A 227 -8.89 -15.81 4.93
C GLY A 227 -9.03 -15.45 3.45
N ASN A 228 -10.06 -15.90 2.79
CA ASN A 228 -10.15 -15.79 1.34
C ASN A 228 -11.32 -14.91 0.89
N GLY A 229 -11.11 -14.16 -0.17
CA GLY A 229 -12.16 -13.40 -0.83
C GLY A 229 -12.77 -12.28 -0.01
N ASN A 230 -12.14 -11.83 1.07
CA ASN A 230 -12.63 -10.71 1.87
C ASN A 230 -12.51 -9.39 1.08
N GLN A 231 -13.48 -8.51 1.24
CA GLN A 231 -13.53 -7.23 0.55
C GLN A 231 -13.62 -6.07 1.54
N ALA A 232 -12.87 -4.99 1.29
CA ALA A 232 -12.92 -3.78 2.09
C ALA A 232 -12.88 -2.53 1.22
N SER A 233 -13.74 -1.56 1.54
CA SER A 233 -13.74 -0.21 0.97
C SER A 233 -13.70 0.80 2.10
N LEU A 234 -12.61 1.55 2.21
CA LEU A 234 -12.35 2.46 3.30
C LEU A 234 -12.12 3.86 2.78
N SER A 235 -12.85 4.85 3.30
CA SER A 235 -12.62 6.27 3.01
C SER A 235 -12.55 7.03 4.32
N GLN A 236 -11.36 7.56 4.66
CA GLN A 236 -11.11 8.36 5.83
C GLN A 236 -10.73 9.78 5.42
N ARG A 237 -11.66 10.71 5.59
CA ARG A 237 -11.49 12.13 5.27
C ARG A 237 -11.58 12.99 6.52
N ALA A 238 -10.87 12.59 7.56
CA ALA A 238 -11.03 13.11 8.88
C ALA A 238 -9.68 13.33 9.55
N GLY A 239 -9.54 14.40 10.31
CA GLY A 239 -8.37 14.65 11.13
C GLY A 239 -8.54 14.12 12.56
N PHE A 240 -7.45 13.78 13.25
CA PHE A 240 -7.44 13.15 14.59
C PHE A 240 -8.32 11.89 14.68
N SER A 241 -8.46 11.15 13.59
CA SER A 241 -9.43 10.08 13.49
C SER A 241 -8.74 8.74 13.25
N ASP A 242 -9.30 7.71 13.86
CA ASP A 242 -8.81 6.34 13.74
C ASP A 242 -9.87 5.45 13.10
N LEU A 243 -9.45 4.66 12.12
CA LEU A 243 -10.24 3.59 11.53
C LEU A 243 -9.47 2.28 11.67
N THR A 244 -9.99 1.34 12.45
CA THR A 244 -9.38 0.02 12.65
C THR A 244 -10.40 -1.08 12.47
N PHE A 245 -10.14 -2.01 11.55
CA PHE A 245 -11.03 -3.15 11.33
C PHE A 245 -10.27 -4.44 11.00
N THR A 246 -10.81 -5.56 11.49
CA THR A 246 -10.32 -6.91 11.20
C THR A 246 -11.41 -7.78 10.58
N GLN A 247 -11.14 -8.40 9.46
CA GLN A 247 -11.94 -9.45 8.83
C GLN A 247 -11.20 -10.78 8.95
N GLN A 248 -11.81 -11.76 9.58
CA GLN A 248 -11.26 -13.10 9.73
C GLN A 248 -12.29 -14.14 9.27
N GLY A 249 -11.91 -14.97 8.31
CA GLY A 249 -12.79 -15.92 7.61
C GLY A 249 -12.92 -15.54 6.15
N ASN A 250 -13.96 -16.00 5.47
CA ASN A 250 -14.06 -15.86 4.03
C ASN A 250 -15.23 -14.97 3.61
N TYR A 251 -15.05 -14.25 2.51
CA TYR A 251 -16.09 -13.44 1.87
C TYR A 251 -16.74 -12.40 2.78
N ASN A 252 -16.03 -11.91 3.79
CA ASN A 252 -16.51 -10.80 4.61
C ASN A 252 -16.40 -9.48 3.83
N GLU A 253 -17.39 -8.62 4.00
CA GLU A 253 -17.47 -7.31 3.34
C GLU A 253 -17.43 -6.17 4.37
N LEU A 254 -16.55 -5.19 4.16
CA LEU A 254 -16.46 -3.96 4.93
C LEU A 254 -16.63 -2.75 4.03
N SER A 255 -17.52 -1.85 4.43
CA SER A 255 -17.61 -0.50 3.86
C SER A 255 -17.55 0.51 5.00
N ALA A 256 -16.55 1.39 5.01
CA ALA A 256 -16.40 2.39 6.05
C ALA A 256 -16.09 3.75 5.44
N THR A 257 -16.95 4.72 5.72
CA THR A 257 -16.76 6.13 5.38
C THR A 257 -16.72 6.93 6.68
N GLN A 258 -15.60 7.62 6.88
CA GLN A 258 -15.38 8.45 8.06
C GLN A 258 -15.03 9.88 7.61
N SER A 259 -15.89 10.81 7.92
CA SER A 259 -15.68 12.25 7.74
C SER A 259 -15.94 12.97 9.06
N GLY A 260 -15.11 13.92 9.40
CA GLY A 260 -15.23 14.63 10.67
C GLY A 260 -13.93 14.59 11.49
N LEU A 261 -13.94 15.30 12.61
CA LEU A 261 -12.77 15.41 13.49
C LEU A 261 -12.95 14.53 14.73
N GLU A 262 -11.85 13.94 15.21
CA GLU A 262 -11.82 13.12 16.43
C GLU A 262 -12.79 11.92 16.38
N ALA A 263 -13.00 11.39 15.18
CA ALA A 263 -13.89 10.29 14.93
C ALA A 263 -13.18 8.93 15.03
N ARG A 264 -13.87 7.93 15.53
CA ARG A 264 -13.33 6.57 15.65
C ARG A 264 -14.24 5.52 15.08
N ILE A 265 -13.72 4.72 14.17
CA ILE A 265 -14.35 3.47 13.72
C ILE A 265 -13.48 2.30 14.19
N ALA A 266 -14.10 1.32 14.82
CA ALA A 266 -13.43 0.09 15.23
C ALA A 266 -14.33 -1.12 14.98
N GLY A 267 -13.72 -2.30 14.82
CA GLY A 267 -14.51 -3.51 14.80
C GLY A 267 -13.83 -4.74 14.24
N SER A 268 -14.64 -5.80 14.21
CA SER A 268 -14.23 -7.07 13.64
C SER A 268 -15.41 -7.87 13.09
N SER A 269 -15.15 -8.63 12.03
CA SER A 269 -16.01 -9.68 11.52
C SER A 269 -15.26 -10.99 11.55
N THR A 270 -15.75 -11.97 12.30
CA THR A 270 -15.18 -13.31 12.42
C THR A 270 -16.21 -14.34 11.97
N GLY A 271 -15.81 -15.21 11.05
CA GLY A 271 -16.67 -16.15 10.33
C GLY A 271 -16.84 -15.74 8.88
N ASP A 272 -17.80 -16.30 8.18
CA ASP A 272 -17.92 -16.15 6.74
C ASP A 272 -19.10 -15.25 6.33
N ALA A 273 -18.91 -14.52 5.24
CA ALA A 273 -19.96 -13.72 4.61
C ALA A 273 -20.62 -12.67 5.52
N ASN A 274 -19.92 -12.16 6.50
CA ASN A 274 -20.40 -11.06 7.33
C ASN A 274 -20.24 -9.73 6.60
N ARG A 275 -21.18 -8.82 6.82
CA ARG A 275 -21.14 -7.47 6.25
C ARG A 275 -21.21 -6.41 7.33
N ALA A 276 -20.20 -5.53 7.35
CA ALA A 276 -20.13 -4.37 8.24
C ALA A 276 -20.15 -3.08 7.42
N VAL A 277 -21.01 -2.14 7.79
CA VAL A 277 -21.15 -0.84 7.14
C VAL A 277 -21.06 0.28 8.16
N PHE A 278 -20.19 1.25 7.91
CA PHE A 278 -20.06 2.46 8.71
C PHE A 278 -20.19 3.70 7.82
N VAL A 279 -21.05 4.60 8.23
CA VAL A 279 -21.12 5.97 7.73
C VAL A 279 -21.05 6.90 8.92
N GLN A 280 -19.96 7.58 9.10
CA GLN A 280 -19.70 8.42 10.25
C GLN A 280 -19.32 9.83 9.82
N ASP A 281 -20.15 10.80 10.18
CA ASP A 281 -19.92 12.22 9.93
C ASP A 281 -20.15 13.02 11.19
N GLY A 282 -19.15 13.75 11.66
CA GLY A 282 -19.29 14.58 12.82
C GLY A 282 -18.06 14.67 13.71
N PHE A 283 -18.23 15.36 14.84
CA PHE A 283 -17.17 15.62 15.80
C PHE A 283 -17.30 14.67 17.01
N GLU A 284 -16.16 14.10 17.48
CA GLU A 284 -16.10 13.18 18.64
C GLU A 284 -17.05 11.98 18.56
N VAL A 285 -17.20 11.38 17.39
CA VAL A 285 -18.10 10.24 17.18
C VAL A 285 -17.35 8.90 17.22
N GLY A 286 -17.93 7.91 17.89
CA GLY A 286 -17.41 6.55 17.99
C GLY A 286 -18.37 5.51 17.43
N ALA A 287 -17.92 4.65 16.53
CA ALA A 287 -18.67 3.53 16.00
C ALA A 287 -17.92 2.22 16.15
N GLU A 288 -18.60 1.18 16.63
CA GLU A 288 -17.99 -0.15 16.77
C GLU A 288 -18.95 -1.24 16.32
N ILE A 289 -18.47 -2.16 15.47
CA ILE A 289 -19.18 -3.36 15.06
C ILE A 289 -18.35 -4.59 15.42
N GLN A 290 -18.95 -5.54 16.11
CA GLN A 290 -18.38 -6.84 16.39
C GLN A 290 -19.32 -7.93 15.88
N GLN A 291 -18.89 -8.72 14.91
CA GLN A 291 -19.64 -9.85 14.35
C GLN A 291 -18.87 -11.16 14.56
N GLN A 292 -19.54 -12.15 15.12
CA GLN A 292 -19.06 -13.50 15.31
C GLN A 292 -20.08 -14.50 14.81
N GLY A 293 -19.74 -15.30 13.81
CA GLY A 293 -20.62 -16.23 13.12
C GLY A 293 -20.72 -15.87 11.63
N ASN A 294 -21.73 -16.35 10.93
CA ASN A 294 -21.80 -16.25 9.48
C ASN A 294 -23.00 -15.44 9.01
N GLY A 295 -22.82 -14.72 7.90
CA GLY A 295 -23.91 -14.03 7.22
C GLY A 295 -24.54 -12.90 8.04
N ASN A 296 -23.86 -12.35 9.02
CA ASN A 296 -24.37 -11.25 9.83
C ASN A 296 -24.26 -9.92 9.07
N LEU A 297 -25.28 -9.07 9.21
CA LEU A 297 -25.31 -7.72 8.66
C LEU A 297 -25.36 -6.70 9.79
N ALA A 298 -24.40 -5.77 9.83
CA ALA A 298 -24.40 -4.65 10.76
C ALA A 298 -24.18 -3.34 10.01
N SER A 299 -24.99 -2.33 10.34
CA SER A 299 -24.86 -0.99 9.75
C SER A 299 -24.98 0.08 10.82
N ILE A 300 -24.00 0.97 10.88
CA ILE A 300 -24.02 2.15 11.75
C ILE A 300 -23.91 3.39 10.86
N THR A 301 -24.92 4.27 11.00
CA THR A 301 -24.90 5.63 10.46
C THR A 301 -24.94 6.60 11.62
N GLN A 302 -23.92 7.44 11.74
CA GLN A 302 -23.81 8.45 12.78
C GLN A 302 -23.55 9.83 12.18
N ASN A 303 -24.37 10.79 12.59
CA ASN A 303 -24.17 12.19 12.30
C ASN A 303 -24.18 12.98 13.62
N THR A 304 -23.49 14.10 13.68
CA THR A 304 -23.63 15.03 14.80
C THR A 304 -24.57 16.19 14.43
N VAL A 305 -25.23 16.74 15.44
CA VAL A 305 -25.96 17.98 15.26
C VAL A 305 -24.95 19.10 14.99
N PRO A 306 -25.14 19.92 13.96
CA PRO A 306 -24.31 21.08 13.75
C PRO A 306 -24.24 21.92 15.04
N ASP A 307 -23.05 22.40 15.39
CA ASP A 307 -22.79 23.21 16.60
C ASP A 307 -22.94 22.47 17.95
N SER A 308 -23.07 21.15 17.96
CA SER A 308 -23.10 20.35 19.18
C SER A 308 -21.74 19.68 19.42
N PHE A 309 -21.13 19.95 20.55
CA PHE A 309 -19.90 19.29 21.02
C PHE A 309 -20.20 18.01 21.85
N THR A 310 -21.36 17.43 21.69
CA THR A 310 -21.70 16.17 22.36
C THR A 310 -21.34 14.98 21.52
N GLY A 311 -20.34 14.22 21.97
CA GLY A 311 -19.91 12.99 21.31
C GLY A 311 -21.07 11.99 21.18
N ALA A 312 -21.12 11.27 20.07
CA ALA A 312 -22.07 10.19 19.85
C ALA A 312 -21.35 8.84 19.82
N SER A 313 -22.00 7.80 20.35
CA SER A 313 -21.42 6.45 20.35
C SER A 313 -22.44 5.42 19.86
N ALA A 314 -22.02 4.58 18.92
CA ALA A 314 -22.83 3.46 18.44
C ALA A 314 -22.07 2.14 18.54
N PHE A 315 -22.77 1.11 19.01
CA PHE A 315 -22.22 -0.23 19.12
C PHE A 315 -23.21 -1.27 18.60
N ILE A 316 -22.72 -2.17 17.74
CA ILE A 316 -23.44 -3.37 17.34
C ILE A 316 -22.58 -4.60 17.66
N GLY A 317 -23.11 -5.50 18.49
CA GLY A 317 -22.55 -6.82 18.76
C GLY A 317 -23.49 -7.92 18.25
N GLN A 318 -22.98 -8.79 17.38
CA GLN A 318 -23.74 -9.93 16.85
C GLN A 318 -22.98 -11.23 17.08
N THR A 319 -23.63 -12.22 17.69
CA THR A 319 -23.08 -13.56 17.90
C THR A 319 -24.08 -14.58 17.37
N GLY A 320 -23.63 -15.49 16.51
CA GLY A 320 -24.43 -16.46 15.78
C GLY A 320 -24.65 -16.03 14.33
N ASP A 321 -25.61 -16.63 13.63
CA ASP A 321 -25.68 -16.53 12.20
C ASP A 321 -26.89 -15.72 11.71
N SER A 322 -26.72 -15.05 10.57
CA SER A 322 -27.79 -14.35 9.85
C SER A 322 -28.52 -13.26 10.66
N ASN A 323 -27.88 -12.66 11.64
CA ASN A 323 -28.44 -11.55 12.39
C ASN A 323 -28.30 -10.23 11.60
N SER A 324 -29.29 -9.34 11.74
CA SER A 324 -29.29 -8.03 11.08
C SER A 324 -29.52 -6.92 12.10
N ALA A 325 -28.62 -5.95 12.14
CA ALA A 325 -28.69 -4.81 13.05
C ALA A 325 -28.41 -3.49 12.33
N VAL A 326 -29.22 -2.48 12.60
CA VAL A 326 -29.05 -1.12 12.07
C VAL A 326 -29.16 -0.11 13.18
N ILE A 327 -28.19 0.80 13.25
CA ILE A 327 -28.25 2.01 14.07
C ILE A 327 -28.14 3.21 13.12
N ASP A 328 -29.11 4.11 13.20
CA ASP A 328 -29.11 5.43 12.54
C ASP A 328 -29.41 6.49 13.60
N GLN A 329 -28.39 7.30 13.92
CA GLN A 329 -28.48 8.23 15.03
C GLN A 329 -27.82 9.58 14.77
N VAL A 330 -28.33 10.59 15.49
CA VAL A 330 -27.78 11.94 15.52
C VAL A 330 -27.51 12.34 16.97
N GLY A 331 -26.24 12.59 17.34
CA GLY A 331 -25.85 13.18 18.62
C GLY A 331 -26.22 12.39 19.89
N SER A 332 -26.31 11.07 19.82
CA SER A 332 -26.75 10.22 20.95
C SER A 332 -25.93 8.93 21.07
N THR A 333 -26.32 8.10 22.06
CA THR A 333 -25.67 6.78 22.26
C THR A 333 -26.65 5.67 21.98
N ALA A 334 -26.30 4.71 21.14
CA ALA A 334 -27.08 3.54 20.82
C ALA A 334 -26.28 2.24 20.94
N ARG A 335 -26.95 1.19 21.41
CA ARG A 335 -26.34 -0.14 21.49
C ARG A 335 -27.31 -1.23 21.08
N ILE A 336 -26.88 -2.12 20.19
CA ILE A 336 -27.61 -3.35 19.85
C ILE A 336 -26.69 -4.54 20.16
N ASN A 337 -27.24 -5.52 20.89
CA ASN A 337 -26.62 -6.83 21.05
C ASN A 337 -27.61 -7.90 20.57
N GLN A 338 -27.18 -8.75 19.67
CA GLN A 338 -27.95 -9.89 19.16
C GLN A 338 -27.19 -11.18 19.39
N SER A 339 -27.87 -12.21 19.86
CA SER A 339 -27.34 -13.56 20.03
C SER A 339 -28.32 -14.58 19.49
N GLY A 340 -27.83 -15.51 18.69
CA GLY A 340 -28.63 -16.56 18.07
C GLY A 340 -28.71 -16.43 16.56
N PHE A 341 -29.83 -16.85 15.98
CA PHE A 341 -30.02 -16.94 14.53
C PHE A 341 -31.14 -16.04 14.04
N GLY A 342 -30.90 -15.27 12.98
CA GLY A 342 -31.90 -14.54 12.24
C GLY A 342 -32.56 -13.37 12.98
N ASN A 343 -31.95 -12.86 14.06
CA ASN A 343 -32.47 -11.74 14.80
C ASN A 343 -32.38 -10.44 13.97
N GLN A 344 -33.39 -9.57 14.11
CA GLN A 344 -33.42 -8.26 13.48
C GLN A 344 -33.63 -7.16 14.51
N ALA A 345 -32.84 -6.10 14.47
CA ALA A 345 -32.97 -4.95 15.35
C ALA A 345 -32.64 -3.65 14.61
N THR A 346 -33.40 -2.62 14.86
CA THR A 346 -33.17 -1.29 14.31
C THR A 346 -33.36 -0.23 15.39
N VAL A 347 -32.44 0.70 15.48
CA VAL A 347 -32.51 1.86 16.36
C VAL A 347 -32.40 3.13 15.52
N TYR A 348 -33.42 3.98 15.63
CA TYR A 348 -33.42 5.33 15.06
C TYR A 348 -33.48 6.36 16.18
N GLN A 349 -32.51 7.28 16.20
CA GLN A 349 -32.44 8.37 17.16
C GLN A 349 -32.11 9.68 16.43
N ARG A 350 -33.02 10.68 16.56
CA ARG A 350 -32.86 11.98 15.89
C ARG A 350 -33.12 13.11 16.86
#